data_0e96f6bac3642aafdd9fd757771e5010
#
_entry.id   0e96f6bac3642aafdd9fd757771e5010
#
_cell.length_a   1.000
_cell.length_b   1.000
_cell.length_c   1.000
_cell.angle_alpha   90.00
_cell.angle_beta   90.00
_cell.angle_gamma   90.00
#
_symmetry.space_group_name_H-M   'P 1'
#
loop_
_entity.id
_entity.type
_entity.pdbx_description
1 polymer ?
#
loop_
_entity_poly.entity_id
_entity_poly.type
_entity_poly.pdbx_seq_one_letter_code
_entity_poly.pdbx_strand_id
1 'polypeptide(L)'
;KIKHVPSIAMKRLIPMGLPKKELEPFIEGFCPDVIHLASPIFLGHYVARLARRANIPTVSVYQTDIAGFARHYGLTVAHNTLKRWVARIHSTTDLTLAPSAWACRDLENSGVQNVKLWQRGVDLVNFTPEKRDAELRAEFLQKRGAKYVIVYVGRLANEKRVDDLAILDSQPDLQLVIVGQGPAEARLRRELPNAIFVGYKSGADLARHVASFDTFVHTGKHETFCQAIQESLACGTVVVGPDTGGPTDLIDHGRTGLLIDTADSHLLLHSVYNLLEHPALDLMQLAARKSVEHRTWDYINESLIEHYRDVIESVASRKNLVA
;
A
#
# COMPACT_ATOMS: atom_id res chain seq x y z
N LYS A 1 11.91 -20.93 17.32
CA LYS A 1 12.49 -21.73 16.19
C LYS A 1 11.73 -21.37 14.93
N ILE A 2 12.42 -20.85 13.91
CA ILE A 2 11.83 -20.58 12.59
C ILE A 2 11.88 -21.89 11.80
N LYS A 3 10.71 -22.39 11.36
CA LYS A 3 10.63 -23.52 10.42
C LYS A 3 10.42 -22.99 9.00
N HIS A 4 11.30 -23.40 8.09
CA HIS A 4 11.15 -23.09 6.69
C HIS A 4 10.26 -24.12 5.98
N VAL A 5 9.30 -23.63 5.21
CA VAL A 5 8.45 -24.44 4.33
C VAL A 5 8.95 -24.28 2.89
N PRO A 6 9.03 -25.35 2.08
CA PRO A 6 9.42 -25.22 0.68
C PRO A 6 8.47 -24.27 -0.04
N SER A 7 9.04 -23.44 -0.91
CA SER A 7 8.29 -22.52 -1.76
C SER A 7 8.41 -22.93 -3.23
N ILE A 8 7.32 -22.77 -4.00
CA ILE A 8 7.37 -22.81 -5.45
C ILE A 8 7.48 -21.38 -5.96
N ALA A 9 8.55 -21.09 -6.69
CA ALA A 9 8.66 -19.86 -7.46
C ALA A 9 7.88 -20.03 -8.78
N MET A 10 6.68 -19.45 -8.90
CA MET A 10 6.04 -19.31 -10.20
C MET A 10 6.76 -18.19 -10.97
N LYS A 11 7.59 -18.57 -11.95
CA LYS A 11 8.26 -17.70 -12.94
C LYS A 11 8.46 -16.25 -12.48
N ARG A 12 9.48 -15.98 -11.65
CA ARG A 12 9.86 -14.64 -11.14
C ARG A 12 8.81 -13.90 -10.29
N LEU A 13 7.73 -14.55 -9.93
CA LEU A 13 6.70 -14.04 -9.01
C LEU A 13 6.93 -14.62 -7.59
N ILE A 14 6.34 -13.98 -6.61
CA ILE A 14 6.46 -14.21 -5.17
C ILE A 14 6.54 -15.71 -4.82
N PRO A 15 7.53 -16.18 -4.05
CA PRO A 15 7.59 -17.54 -3.59
C PRO A 15 6.39 -17.87 -2.71
N MET A 16 5.59 -18.86 -3.10
CA MET A 16 4.42 -19.31 -2.33
C MET A 16 4.76 -20.57 -1.55
N GLY A 17 4.54 -20.53 -0.23
CA GLY A 17 4.73 -21.67 0.64
C GLY A 17 3.73 -22.80 0.33
N LEU A 18 4.21 -24.03 0.28
CA LEU A 18 3.38 -25.21 0.09
C LEU A 18 2.98 -25.84 1.42
N PRO A 19 1.72 -26.31 1.55
CA PRO A 19 1.30 -27.07 2.71
C PRO A 19 2.13 -28.34 2.91
N LYS A 20 2.54 -28.61 4.15
CA LYS A 20 3.18 -29.86 4.55
C LYS A 20 2.45 -30.49 5.72
N LYS A 21 2.34 -31.81 5.72
CA LYS A 21 1.70 -32.57 6.83
C LYS A 21 2.39 -32.35 8.18
N GLU A 22 3.69 -32.02 8.16
CA GLU A 22 4.48 -31.72 9.37
C GLU A 22 4.07 -30.43 10.11
N LEU A 23 3.24 -29.59 9.49
CA LEU A 23 2.76 -28.35 10.14
C LEU A 23 1.74 -28.64 11.25
N GLU A 24 0.92 -29.68 11.10
CA GLU A 24 -0.08 -30.04 12.10
C GLU A 24 0.56 -30.38 13.45
N PRO A 25 1.46 -31.38 13.56
CA PRO A 25 2.11 -31.69 14.83
C PRO A 25 3.01 -30.54 15.33
N PHE A 26 3.49 -29.68 14.44
CA PHE A 26 4.23 -28.48 14.86
C PHE A 26 3.32 -27.45 15.53
N ILE A 27 2.14 -27.18 14.98
CA ILE A 27 1.16 -26.24 15.57
C ILE A 27 0.65 -26.78 16.90
N GLU A 28 0.33 -28.06 16.96
CA GLU A 28 -0.11 -28.73 18.18
C GLU A 28 0.94 -28.71 19.28
N GLY A 29 2.19 -28.99 18.96
CA GLY A 29 3.29 -28.97 19.92
C GLY A 29 3.74 -27.57 20.35
N PHE A 30 3.46 -26.52 19.53
CA PHE A 30 3.74 -25.14 19.86
C PHE A 30 2.64 -24.50 20.72
N CYS A 31 1.39 -24.97 20.61
CA CYS A 31 0.21 -24.50 21.34
C CYS A 31 0.03 -22.97 21.29
N PRO A 32 -0.06 -22.34 20.10
CA PRO A 32 -0.20 -20.89 20.00
C PRO A 32 -1.57 -20.42 20.50
N ASP A 33 -1.62 -19.26 21.16
CA ASP A 33 -2.88 -18.60 21.55
C ASP A 33 -3.62 -18.01 20.34
N VAL A 34 -2.88 -17.58 19.31
CA VAL A 34 -3.41 -17.03 18.06
C VAL A 34 -2.45 -17.32 16.90
N ILE A 35 -3.00 -17.50 15.71
CA ILE A 35 -2.21 -17.63 14.47
C ILE A 35 -2.49 -16.46 13.57
N HIS A 36 -1.44 -15.66 13.28
CA HIS A 36 -1.49 -14.57 12.32
C HIS A 36 -1.03 -15.02 10.93
N LEU A 37 -1.91 -14.88 9.95
CA LEU A 37 -1.69 -15.25 8.56
C LEU A 37 -1.36 -14.00 7.73
N ALA A 38 -0.09 -13.66 7.62
CA ALA A 38 0.37 -12.52 6.83
C ALA A 38 0.03 -12.65 5.33
N SER A 39 -0.13 -13.88 4.84
CA SER A 39 -0.66 -14.20 3.52
C SER A 39 -1.58 -15.42 3.62
N PRO A 40 -2.91 -15.25 3.57
CA PRO A 40 -3.86 -16.34 3.79
C PRO A 40 -4.02 -17.27 2.58
N ILE A 41 -3.30 -17.02 1.48
CA ILE A 41 -3.35 -17.78 0.23
C ILE A 41 -2.58 -19.11 0.39
N PHE A 42 -3.02 -20.18 -0.23
CA PHE A 42 -2.40 -21.52 -0.23
C PHE A 42 -2.00 -22.01 1.18
N LEU A 43 -0.76 -21.73 1.60
CA LEU A 43 -0.24 -22.14 2.91
C LEU A 43 -1.09 -21.58 4.05
N GLY A 44 -1.43 -20.30 4.00
CA GLY A 44 -2.24 -19.65 5.02
C GLY A 44 -3.64 -20.25 5.11
N HIS A 45 -4.28 -20.53 3.97
CA HIS A 45 -5.58 -21.21 3.95
C HIS A 45 -5.52 -22.63 4.55
N TYR A 46 -4.45 -23.37 4.25
CA TYR A 46 -4.22 -24.70 4.86
C TYR A 46 -4.07 -24.58 6.38
N VAL A 47 -3.25 -23.64 6.86
CA VAL A 47 -3.02 -23.39 8.29
C VAL A 47 -4.31 -22.91 8.97
N ALA A 48 -5.11 -22.04 8.35
CA ALA A 48 -6.41 -21.63 8.88
C ALA A 48 -7.35 -22.81 9.14
N ARG A 49 -7.35 -23.80 8.23
CA ARG A 49 -8.15 -25.02 8.40
C ARG A 49 -7.65 -25.92 9.55
N LEU A 50 -6.33 -26.04 9.72
CA LEU A 50 -5.75 -26.76 10.85
C LEU A 50 -6.08 -26.05 12.16
N ALA A 51 -5.88 -24.75 12.24
CA ALA A 51 -6.19 -23.94 13.42
C ALA A 51 -7.66 -24.07 13.83
N ARG A 52 -8.58 -24.03 12.85
CA ARG A 52 -10.02 -24.20 13.12
C ARG A 52 -10.34 -25.57 13.73
N ARG A 53 -9.68 -26.67 13.30
CA ARG A 53 -9.83 -27.99 13.87
C ARG A 53 -9.31 -28.07 15.29
N ALA A 54 -8.19 -27.39 15.55
CA ALA A 54 -7.58 -27.30 16.87
C ALA A 54 -8.23 -26.23 17.78
N ASN A 55 -9.25 -25.51 17.29
CA ASN A 55 -9.88 -24.39 17.98
C ASN A 55 -8.88 -23.29 18.40
N ILE A 56 -7.90 -23.01 17.55
CA ILE A 56 -6.93 -21.93 17.72
C ILE A 56 -7.43 -20.69 16.96
N PRO A 57 -7.53 -19.52 17.60
CA PRO A 57 -7.93 -18.28 16.96
C PRO A 57 -7.03 -17.91 15.78
N THR A 58 -7.64 -17.38 14.71
CA THR A 58 -6.93 -17.01 13.48
C THR A 58 -7.19 -15.57 13.06
N VAL A 59 -6.12 -14.85 12.71
CA VAL A 59 -6.17 -13.51 12.15
C VAL A 59 -5.50 -13.52 10.78
N SER A 60 -6.16 -13.04 9.73
CA SER A 60 -5.58 -12.88 8.40
C SER A 60 -5.44 -11.41 8.02
N VAL A 61 -4.50 -11.10 7.12
CA VAL A 61 -4.29 -9.74 6.61
C VAL A 61 -4.58 -9.67 5.12
N TYR A 62 -5.41 -8.70 4.72
CA TYR A 62 -5.66 -8.38 3.32
C TYR A 62 -4.70 -7.29 2.88
N GLN A 63 -3.66 -7.67 2.13
CA GLN A 63 -2.59 -6.73 1.71
C GLN A 63 -2.60 -6.41 0.22
N THR A 64 -3.29 -7.20 -0.59
CA THR A 64 -3.21 -7.10 -2.04
C THR A 64 -4.57 -7.35 -2.67
N ASP A 65 -5.04 -6.42 -3.47
CA ASP A 65 -6.22 -6.60 -4.32
C ASP A 65 -5.88 -7.51 -5.51
N ILE A 66 -5.88 -8.83 -5.28
CA ILE A 66 -5.57 -9.83 -6.30
C ILE A 66 -6.58 -9.78 -7.44
N ALA A 67 -7.83 -9.47 -7.16
CA ALA A 67 -8.88 -9.41 -8.15
C ALA A 67 -8.73 -8.18 -9.05
N GLY A 68 -8.37 -7.02 -8.49
CA GLY A 68 -8.02 -5.82 -9.24
C GLY A 68 -6.77 -6.02 -10.11
N PHE A 69 -5.74 -6.67 -9.58
CA PHE A 69 -4.54 -7.03 -10.36
C PHE A 69 -4.87 -7.90 -11.58
N ALA A 70 -5.77 -8.87 -11.47
CA ALA A 70 -6.13 -9.76 -12.57
C ALA A 70 -6.65 -9.01 -13.79
N ARG A 71 -7.32 -7.87 -13.62
CA ARG A 71 -7.79 -7.02 -14.72
C ARG A 71 -6.63 -6.49 -15.57
N HIS A 72 -5.52 -6.07 -14.95
CA HIS A 72 -4.36 -5.55 -15.66
C HIS A 72 -3.61 -6.60 -16.48
N TYR A 73 -3.79 -7.88 -16.14
CA TYR A 73 -3.18 -9.00 -16.86
C TYR A 73 -4.13 -9.68 -17.85
N GLY A 74 -5.22 -9.00 -18.25
CA GLY A 74 -6.17 -9.48 -19.24
C GLY A 74 -7.14 -10.57 -18.76
N LEU A 75 -7.18 -10.84 -17.44
CA LEU A 75 -8.03 -11.85 -16.82
C LEU A 75 -9.36 -11.27 -16.32
N THR A 76 -9.99 -10.39 -17.11
CA THR A 76 -11.23 -9.70 -16.72
C THR A 76 -12.39 -10.65 -16.43
N VAL A 77 -12.50 -11.74 -17.18
CA VAL A 77 -13.54 -12.78 -16.99
C VAL A 77 -13.35 -13.51 -15.65
N ALA A 78 -12.11 -13.62 -15.17
CA ALA A 78 -11.79 -14.28 -13.89
C ALA A 78 -11.98 -13.37 -12.67
N HIS A 79 -12.20 -12.06 -12.83
CA HIS A 79 -12.27 -11.09 -11.73
C HIS A 79 -13.27 -11.47 -10.64
N ASN A 80 -14.52 -11.74 -11.00
CA ASN A 80 -15.57 -12.10 -10.04
C ASN A 80 -15.29 -13.46 -9.37
N THR A 81 -14.70 -14.39 -10.10
CA THR A 81 -14.30 -15.69 -9.56
C THR A 81 -13.16 -15.54 -8.57
N LEU A 82 -12.15 -14.73 -8.90
CA LEU A 82 -11.03 -14.41 -8.01
C LEU A 82 -11.51 -13.65 -6.76
N LYS A 83 -12.42 -12.70 -6.92
CA LYS A 83 -13.00 -11.96 -5.81
C LYS A 83 -13.74 -12.90 -4.84
N ARG A 84 -14.57 -13.80 -5.34
CA ARG A 84 -15.24 -14.84 -4.52
C ARG A 84 -14.23 -15.80 -3.88
N TRP A 85 -13.18 -16.16 -4.58
CA TRP A 85 -12.14 -17.04 -4.05
C TRP A 85 -11.36 -16.37 -2.91
N VAL A 86 -10.96 -15.10 -3.05
CA VAL A 86 -10.35 -14.30 -2.00
C VAL A 86 -11.27 -14.17 -0.80
N ALA A 87 -12.54 -13.82 -1.02
CA ALA A 87 -13.53 -13.73 0.04
C ALA A 87 -13.68 -15.07 0.79
N ARG A 88 -13.74 -16.21 0.08
CA ARG A 88 -13.81 -17.54 0.69
C ARG A 88 -12.60 -17.85 1.57
N ILE A 89 -11.38 -17.45 1.13
CA ILE A 89 -10.17 -17.64 1.92
C ILE A 89 -10.25 -16.83 3.22
N HIS A 90 -10.58 -15.55 3.13
CA HIS A 90 -10.69 -14.66 4.30
C HIS A 90 -11.82 -15.10 5.25
N SER A 91 -12.93 -15.62 4.72
CA SER A 91 -14.03 -16.18 5.54
C SER A 91 -13.67 -17.48 6.29
N THR A 92 -12.47 -18.04 6.08
CA THR A 92 -12.00 -19.20 6.87
C THR A 92 -11.29 -18.80 8.15
N THR A 93 -10.98 -17.52 8.34
CA THR A 93 -10.33 -16.98 9.53
C THR A 93 -11.33 -16.29 10.46
N ASP A 94 -11.03 -16.22 11.75
CA ASP A 94 -11.90 -15.61 12.75
C ASP A 94 -11.95 -14.09 12.62
N LEU A 95 -10.86 -13.47 12.17
CA LEU A 95 -10.74 -12.03 11.92
C LEU A 95 -9.92 -11.79 10.66
N THR A 96 -10.37 -10.84 9.83
CA THR A 96 -9.59 -10.30 8.72
C THR A 96 -9.24 -8.84 9.01
N LEU A 97 -7.97 -8.50 8.92
CA LEU A 97 -7.46 -7.15 9.04
C LEU A 97 -7.22 -6.55 7.66
N ALA A 98 -7.76 -5.35 7.42
CA ALA A 98 -7.59 -4.63 6.17
C ALA A 98 -6.95 -3.26 6.42
N PRO A 99 -6.07 -2.75 5.51
CA PRO A 99 -5.23 -1.60 5.77
C PRO A 99 -5.93 -0.25 5.55
N SER A 100 -7.13 -0.25 4.99
CA SER A 100 -7.92 0.96 4.71
C SER A 100 -9.41 0.70 4.87
N ALA A 101 -10.20 1.73 5.12
CA ALA A 101 -11.66 1.62 5.17
C ALA A 101 -12.24 1.21 3.80
N TRP A 102 -11.60 1.65 2.72
CA TRP A 102 -11.93 1.17 1.37
C TRP A 102 -11.78 -0.35 1.26
N ALA A 103 -10.63 -0.89 1.72
CA ALA A 103 -10.38 -2.34 1.68
C ALA A 103 -11.32 -3.12 2.60
N CYS A 104 -11.70 -2.57 3.77
CA CYS A 104 -12.72 -3.16 4.62
C CYS A 104 -14.04 -3.30 3.87
N ARG A 105 -14.55 -2.19 3.31
CA ARG A 105 -15.80 -2.19 2.53
C ARG A 105 -15.77 -3.14 1.32
N ASP A 106 -14.65 -3.23 0.62
CA ASP A 106 -14.50 -4.14 -0.53
C ASP A 106 -14.61 -5.62 -0.12
N LEU A 107 -14.01 -6.00 1.02
CA LEU A 107 -14.12 -7.34 1.58
C LEU A 107 -15.54 -7.63 2.08
N GLU A 108 -16.15 -6.72 2.82
CA GLU A 108 -17.52 -6.83 3.34
C GLU A 108 -18.54 -6.98 2.20
N ASN A 109 -18.42 -6.17 1.15
CA ASN A 109 -19.22 -6.27 -0.07
C ASN A 109 -18.99 -7.58 -0.84
N SER A 110 -17.87 -8.25 -0.58
CA SER A 110 -17.55 -9.58 -1.12
C SER A 110 -18.05 -10.72 -0.25
N GLY A 111 -18.72 -10.42 0.89
CA GLY A 111 -19.30 -11.38 1.82
C GLY A 111 -18.36 -11.85 2.93
N VAL A 112 -17.20 -11.20 3.13
CA VAL A 112 -16.32 -11.48 4.26
C VAL A 112 -16.92 -10.84 5.51
N GLN A 113 -17.15 -11.66 6.54
CA GLN A 113 -17.56 -11.19 7.86
C GLN A 113 -16.33 -10.96 8.74
N ASN A 114 -16.50 -10.20 9.83
CA ASN A 114 -15.44 -9.93 10.80
C ASN A 114 -14.20 -9.29 10.15
N VAL A 115 -14.39 -8.21 9.41
CA VAL A 115 -13.33 -7.35 8.90
C VAL A 115 -13.11 -6.20 9.87
N LYS A 116 -11.85 -5.94 10.24
CA LYS A 116 -11.46 -4.78 11.04
C LYS A 116 -10.35 -3.99 10.36
N LEU A 117 -10.37 -2.69 10.59
CA LEU A 117 -9.33 -1.79 10.10
C LEU A 117 -8.04 -2.00 10.91
N TRP A 118 -6.94 -2.25 10.21
CA TRP A 118 -5.60 -2.23 10.75
C TRP A 118 -4.67 -1.54 9.76
N GLN A 119 -4.48 -0.26 9.96
CA GLN A 119 -3.69 0.61 9.10
C GLN A 119 -2.20 0.26 9.18
N ARG A 120 -1.38 1.03 8.48
CA ARG A 120 0.08 0.90 8.54
C ARG A 120 0.68 2.08 9.25
N GLY A 121 1.75 1.81 9.98
CA GLY A 121 2.57 2.84 10.59
C GLY A 121 3.47 3.54 9.56
N VAL A 122 3.96 4.71 9.94
CA VAL A 122 5.01 5.43 9.22
C VAL A 122 6.14 5.79 10.17
N ASP A 123 7.36 5.76 9.67
CA ASP A 123 8.56 6.17 10.40
C ASP A 123 8.66 7.71 10.38
N LEU A 124 8.07 8.34 11.39
CA LEU A 124 8.04 9.79 11.54
C LEU A 124 9.39 10.41 11.90
N VAL A 125 10.39 9.61 12.25
CA VAL A 125 11.76 10.05 12.52
C VAL A 125 12.53 10.26 11.22
N ASN A 126 12.37 9.31 10.29
CA ASN A 126 13.00 9.41 8.98
C ASN A 126 12.16 10.26 8.02
N PHE A 127 10.85 10.02 7.92
CA PHE A 127 9.95 10.78 7.03
C PHE A 127 9.45 12.03 7.74
N THR A 128 10.13 13.15 7.47
CA THR A 128 9.86 14.44 8.13
C THR A 128 10.23 15.60 7.20
N PRO A 129 9.56 16.76 7.27
CA PRO A 129 9.87 17.93 6.48
C PRO A 129 11.30 18.44 6.64
N GLU A 130 11.93 18.22 7.82
CA GLU A 130 13.30 18.63 8.13
C GLU A 130 14.36 17.89 7.28
N LYS A 131 13.96 16.82 6.58
CA LYS A 131 14.82 16.13 5.60
C LYS A 131 14.89 16.82 4.26
N ARG A 132 14.18 17.95 4.07
CA ARG A 132 14.23 18.73 2.84
C ARG A 132 15.65 19.19 2.54
N ASP A 133 16.11 18.88 1.34
CA ASP A 133 17.44 19.23 0.84
C ASP A 133 17.32 20.12 -0.38
N ALA A 134 17.67 21.39 -0.19
CA ALA A 134 17.57 22.41 -1.22
C ALA A 134 18.60 22.20 -2.37
N GLU A 135 19.76 21.61 -2.06
CA GLU A 135 20.80 21.33 -3.06
C GLU A 135 20.33 20.19 -3.98
N LEU A 136 19.79 19.11 -3.38
CA LEU A 136 19.21 18.02 -4.14
C LEU A 136 18.07 18.50 -5.06
N ARG A 137 17.19 19.35 -4.54
CA ARG A 137 16.11 19.94 -5.35
C ARG A 137 16.69 20.79 -6.50
N ALA A 138 17.68 21.63 -6.23
CA ALA A 138 18.32 22.47 -7.23
C ALA A 138 19.00 21.62 -8.33
N GLU A 139 19.68 20.53 -7.97
CA GLU A 139 20.27 19.58 -8.93
C GLU A 139 19.25 19.07 -9.95
N PHE A 140 18.06 18.68 -9.50
CA PHE A 140 17.02 18.20 -10.41
C PHE A 140 16.46 19.31 -11.30
N LEU A 141 16.23 20.51 -10.75
CA LEU A 141 15.71 21.64 -11.52
C LEU A 141 16.68 22.07 -12.64
N GLN A 142 17.99 22.09 -12.35
CA GLN A 142 19.04 22.53 -13.30
C GLN A 142 19.11 21.64 -14.54
N LYS A 143 18.78 20.35 -14.44
CA LYS A 143 18.87 19.40 -15.58
C LYS A 143 18.00 19.79 -16.76
N ARG A 144 16.90 20.51 -16.51
CA ARG A 144 15.95 20.93 -17.56
C ARG A 144 15.62 22.42 -17.51
N GLY A 145 16.04 23.13 -16.49
CA GLY A 145 15.61 24.51 -16.24
C GLY A 145 14.15 24.59 -15.75
N ALA A 146 13.66 23.53 -15.12
CA ALA A 146 12.29 23.44 -14.65
C ALA A 146 12.06 24.35 -13.42
N LYS A 147 10.79 24.69 -13.16
CA LYS A 147 10.35 25.48 -12.00
C LYS A 147 10.00 24.58 -10.80
N TYR A 148 9.43 23.40 -11.07
CA TYR A 148 8.92 22.47 -10.06
C TYR A 148 9.50 21.07 -10.24
N VAL A 149 9.65 20.35 -9.12
CA VAL A 149 10.04 18.94 -9.10
C VAL A 149 8.87 18.11 -8.61
N ILE A 150 8.43 17.15 -9.44
CA ILE A 150 7.36 16.21 -9.13
C ILE A 150 7.97 14.83 -8.91
N VAL A 151 7.51 14.13 -7.89
CA VAL A 151 8.01 12.78 -7.60
C VAL A 151 6.93 11.72 -7.73
N TYR A 152 7.32 10.58 -8.29
CA TYR A 152 6.66 9.29 -8.15
C TYR A 152 7.57 8.35 -7.35
N VAL A 153 7.00 7.63 -6.39
CA VAL A 153 7.70 6.58 -5.63
C VAL A 153 6.91 5.29 -5.71
N GLY A 154 7.54 4.22 -6.16
CA GLY A 154 6.91 2.92 -6.19
C GLY A 154 7.57 1.90 -7.11
N ARG A 155 7.02 0.69 -7.11
CA ARG A 155 7.43 -0.35 -8.06
C ARG A 155 7.05 0.05 -9.48
N LEU A 156 7.98 -0.11 -10.42
CA LEU A 156 7.75 0.18 -11.84
C LEU A 156 7.11 -1.05 -12.53
N ALA A 157 5.77 -1.11 -12.46
CA ALA A 157 4.99 -2.21 -13.01
C ALA A 157 3.69 -1.68 -13.64
N ASN A 158 3.09 -2.46 -14.54
CA ASN A 158 1.96 -2.01 -15.36
C ASN A 158 0.75 -1.58 -14.51
N GLU A 159 0.48 -2.27 -13.41
CA GLU A 159 -0.63 -1.96 -12.51
C GLU A 159 -0.48 -0.63 -11.77
N LYS A 160 0.73 -0.06 -11.75
CA LYS A 160 1.01 1.26 -11.14
C LYS A 160 0.76 2.42 -12.08
N ARG A 161 0.55 2.15 -13.38
CA ARG A 161 0.19 3.14 -14.40
C ARG A 161 1.12 4.35 -14.42
N VAL A 162 2.43 4.12 -14.28
CA VAL A 162 3.45 5.20 -14.26
C VAL A 162 3.51 5.91 -15.62
N ASP A 163 3.12 5.25 -16.68
CA ASP A 163 2.96 5.79 -18.04
C ASP A 163 1.92 6.94 -18.13
N ASP A 164 0.92 6.99 -17.25
CA ASP A 164 -0.03 8.13 -17.19
C ASP A 164 0.69 9.46 -16.86
N LEU A 165 1.89 9.42 -16.31
CA LEU A 165 2.71 10.60 -16.01
C LEU A 165 3.34 11.25 -17.27
N ALA A 166 3.16 10.68 -18.45
CA ALA A 166 3.74 11.21 -19.69
C ALA A 166 3.30 12.65 -19.98
N ILE A 167 2.06 13.01 -19.61
CA ILE A 167 1.56 14.38 -19.77
C ILE A 167 2.36 15.39 -18.91
N LEU A 168 2.79 14.97 -17.72
CA LEU A 168 3.62 15.79 -16.81
C LEU A 168 5.09 15.83 -17.29
N ASP A 169 5.60 14.71 -17.81
CA ASP A 169 6.95 14.62 -18.36
C ASP A 169 7.16 15.51 -19.58
N SER A 170 6.09 15.78 -20.33
CA SER A 170 6.12 16.64 -21.51
C SER A 170 6.22 18.15 -21.18
N GLN A 171 5.91 18.57 -19.94
CA GLN A 171 5.88 19.98 -19.56
C GLN A 171 7.30 20.51 -19.31
N PRO A 172 7.71 21.65 -19.92
CA PRO A 172 9.09 22.16 -19.80
C PRO A 172 9.42 22.68 -18.40
N ASP A 173 8.46 23.16 -17.65
CA ASP A 173 8.61 23.73 -16.31
C ASP A 173 8.43 22.71 -15.17
N LEU A 174 8.13 21.44 -15.52
CA LEU A 174 8.04 20.33 -14.57
C LEU A 174 9.23 19.37 -14.76
N GLN A 175 9.93 19.04 -13.69
CA GLN A 175 10.90 17.95 -13.67
C GLN A 175 10.29 16.74 -12.96
N LEU A 176 10.00 15.70 -13.72
CA LEU A 176 9.51 14.43 -13.17
C LEU A 176 10.69 13.58 -12.67
N VAL A 177 10.62 13.13 -11.43
CA VAL A 177 11.60 12.21 -10.81
C VAL A 177 10.91 10.92 -10.44
N ILE A 178 11.45 9.81 -10.91
CA ILE A 178 10.93 8.46 -10.67
C ILE A 178 11.84 7.73 -9.69
N VAL A 179 11.31 7.42 -8.51
CA VAL A 179 12.01 6.66 -7.47
C VAL A 179 11.44 5.25 -7.42
N GLY A 180 12.27 4.27 -7.71
CA GLY A 180 11.91 2.86 -7.69
C GLY A 180 12.53 2.06 -8.81
N GLN A 181 12.16 0.80 -8.88
CA GLN A 181 12.60 -0.15 -9.91
C GLN A 181 11.49 -1.15 -10.21
N GLY A 182 11.57 -1.82 -11.35
CA GLY A 182 10.59 -2.86 -11.68
C GLY A 182 10.62 -3.30 -13.14
N PRO A 183 9.79 -4.29 -13.50
CA PRO A 183 9.81 -4.90 -14.82
C PRO A 183 9.44 -3.94 -15.96
N ALA A 184 8.73 -2.84 -15.68
CA ALA A 184 8.33 -1.85 -16.68
C ALA A 184 9.39 -0.76 -16.91
N GLU A 185 10.50 -0.71 -16.16
CA GLU A 185 11.47 0.38 -16.20
C GLU A 185 11.99 0.68 -17.61
N ALA A 186 12.42 -0.36 -18.36
CA ALA A 186 12.96 -0.17 -19.70
C ALA A 186 11.94 0.42 -20.68
N ARG A 187 10.63 0.11 -20.52
CA ARG A 187 9.54 0.70 -21.29
C ARG A 187 9.32 2.16 -20.86
N LEU A 188 9.20 2.39 -19.57
CA LEU A 188 8.94 3.72 -19.00
C LEU A 188 10.03 4.74 -19.35
N ARG A 189 11.32 4.34 -19.37
CA ARG A 189 12.41 5.22 -19.83
C ARG A 189 12.27 5.71 -21.28
N ARG A 190 11.57 4.95 -22.14
CA ARG A 190 11.25 5.38 -23.52
C ARG A 190 10.01 6.26 -23.59
N GLU A 191 9.03 6.01 -22.73
CA GLU A 191 7.76 6.73 -22.69
C GLU A 191 7.85 8.06 -21.91
N LEU A 192 8.81 8.17 -20.98
CA LEU A 192 9.08 9.33 -20.15
C LEU A 192 10.54 9.81 -20.39
N PRO A 193 10.85 10.34 -21.58
CA PRO A 193 12.23 10.63 -21.99
C PRO A 193 12.89 11.75 -21.20
N ASN A 194 12.12 12.63 -20.55
CA ASN A 194 12.62 13.75 -19.78
C ASN A 194 12.68 13.43 -18.26
N ALA A 195 12.06 12.33 -17.82
CA ALA A 195 12.05 11.94 -16.42
C ALA A 195 13.43 11.46 -15.94
N ILE A 196 13.76 11.78 -14.70
CA ILE A 196 14.98 11.33 -14.06
C ILE A 196 14.66 10.09 -13.23
N PHE A 197 15.21 8.95 -13.60
CA PHE A 197 15.07 7.69 -12.87
C PHE A 197 16.26 7.55 -11.90
N VAL A 198 16.01 7.69 -10.61
CA VAL A 198 17.03 7.60 -9.55
C VAL A 198 17.21 6.19 -8.97
N GLY A 199 16.46 5.22 -9.48
CA GLY A 199 16.48 3.84 -9.00
C GLY A 199 15.79 3.65 -7.65
N TYR A 200 16.02 2.49 -7.03
CA TYR A 200 15.45 2.17 -5.72
C TYR A 200 16.10 2.99 -4.60
N LYS A 201 15.28 3.53 -3.73
CA LYS A 201 15.66 4.24 -2.52
C LYS A 201 14.90 3.69 -1.32
N SER A 202 15.47 3.81 -0.12
CA SER A 202 14.84 3.37 1.13
C SER A 202 15.33 4.19 2.32
N GLY A 203 14.60 4.10 3.44
CA GLY A 203 14.98 4.75 4.70
C GLY A 203 15.24 6.26 4.55
N ALA A 204 16.31 6.73 5.13
CA ALA A 204 16.66 8.16 5.14
C ALA A 204 16.92 8.75 3.75
N ASP A 205 17.46 7.95 2.80
CA ASP A 205 17.69 8.43 1.42
C ASP A 205 16.36 8.63 0.67
N LEU A 206 15.39 7.71 0.84
CA LEU A 206 14.04 7.90 0.30
C LEU A 206 13.37 9.14 0.93
N ALA A 207 13.43 9.26 2.25
CA ALA A 207 12.84 10.39 2.97
C ALA A 207 13.41 11.74 2.50
N ARG A 208 14.73 11.82 2.31
CA ARG A 208 15.40 12.99 1.76
C ARG A 208 14.88 13.37 0.37
N HIS A 209 14.70 12.37 -0.52
CA HIS A 209 14.14 12.61 -1.86
C HIS A 209 12.69 13.12 -1.76
N VAL A 210 11.84 12.42 -1.02
CA VAL A 210 10.42 12.78 -0.90
C VAL A 210 10.21 14.15 -0.28
N ALA A 211 10.95 14.49 0.79
CA ALA A 211 10.86 15.79 1.45
C ALA A 211 11.36 16.96 0.58
N SER A 212 12.23 16.68 -0.41
CA SER A 212 12.87 17.73 -1.23
C SER A 212 12.05 18.15 -2.44
N PHE A 213 10.94 17.46 -2.75
CA PHE A 213 10.15 17.71 -3.94
C PHE A 213 8.88 18.52 -3.63
N ASP A 214 8.28 19.09 -4.67
CA ASP A 214 7.18 20.05 -4.50
C ASP A 214 5.83 19.33 -4.37
N THR A 215 5.63 18.22 -5.09
CA THR A 215 4.44 17.38 -4.99
C THR A 215 4.74 15.91 -5.33
N PHE A 216 3.98 15.02 -4.73
CA PHE A 216 3.99 13.60 -5.03
C PHE A 216 2.79 13.24 -5.90
N VAL A 217 3.00 12.48 -6.97
CA VAL A 217 1.93 12.02 -7.86
C VAL A 217 1.87 10.51 -7.87
N HIS A 218 0.68 9.94 -7.63
CA HIS A 218 0.42 8.50 -7.69
C HIS A 218 -0.72 8.20 -8.66
N THR A 219 -0.48 7.27 -9.60
CA THR A 219 -1.44 6.95 -10.67
C THR A 219 -2.08 5.57 -10.54
N GLY A 220 -1.57 4.73 -9.65
CA GLY A 220 -2.07 3.36 -9.46
C GLY A 220 -3.41 3.31 -8.75
N LYS A 221 -4.46 2.84 -9.44
CA LYS A 221 -5.85 2.76 -8.93
C LYS A 221 -6.14 1.55 -8.03
N HIS A 222 -5.27 0.54 -8.02
CA HIS A 222 -5.49 -0.74 -7.30
C HIS A 222 -4.63 -0.86 -6.04
N GLU A 223 -4.61 0.20 -5.25
CA GLU A 223 -3.92 0.22 -3.96
C GLU A 223 -4.87 -0.14 -2.83
N THR A 224 -4.51 -1.10 -2.01
CA THR A 224 -5.23 -1.37 -0.77
C THR A 224 -4.90 -0.35 0.32
N PHE A 225 -3.76 0.36 0.21
CA PHE A 225 -3.32 1.40 1.14
C PHE A 225 -2.49 2.50 0.45
N CYS A 226 -1.31 2.20 -0.04
CA CYS A 226 -0.27 3.07 -0.60
C CYS A 226 0.65 3.72 0.46
N GLN A 227 1.63 2.95 0.94
CA GLN A 227 2.62 3.43 1.91
C GLN A 227 3.38 4.68 1.45
N ALA A 228 3.70 4.80 0.15
CA ALA A 228 4.43 5.95 -0.39
C ALA A 228 3.65 7.27 -0.27
N ILE A 229 2.31 7.24 -0.36
CA ILE A 229 1.46 8.41 -0.08
C ILE A 229 1.61 8.81 1.39
N GLN A 230 1.50 7.86 2.31
CA GLN A 230 1.63 8.14 3.74
C GLN A 230 3.01 8.70 4.10
N GLU A 231 4.07 8.15 3.53
CA GLU A 231 5.44 8.63 3.68
C GLU A 231 5.62 10.05 3.12
N SER A 232 4.97 10.35 1.98
CA SER A 232 4.98 11.70 1.40
C SER A 232 4.27 12.71 2.30
N LEU A 233 3.07 12.37 2.79
CA LEU A 233 2.35 13.20 3.75
C LEU A 233 3.17 13.44 5.03
N ALA A 234 3.90 12.41 5.51
CA ALA A 234 4.79 12.53 6.66
C ALA A 234 5.95 13.52 6.42
N CYS A 235 6.42 13.64 5.20
CA CYS A 235 7.40 14.65 4.79
C CYS A 235 6.80 16.04 4.54
N GLY A 236 5.49 16.22 4.75
CA GLY A 236 4.80 17.45 4.41
C GLY A 236 4.65 17.66 2.89
N THR A 237 4.88 16.63 2.09
CA THR A 237 4.73 16.70 0.64
C THR A 237 3.28 16.42 0.26
N VAL A 238 2.61 17.39 -0.35
CA VAL A 238 1.23 17.28 -0.83
C VAL A 238 1.12 16.29 -1.99
N VAL A 239 -0.05 15.68 -2.13
CA VAL A 239 -0.23 14.53 -3.02
C VAL A 239 -1.33 14.76 -4.04
N VAL A 240 -1.09 14.39 -5.31
CA VAL A 240 -2.15 14.14 -6.29
C VAL A 240 -2.26 12.62 -6.48
N GLY A 241 -3.44 12.06 -6.18
CA GLY A 241 -3.65 10.62 -6.20
C GLY A 241 -5.03 10.21 -6.72
N PRO A 242 -5.24 8.90 -6.98
CA PRO A 242 -6.50 8.41 -7.50
C PRO A 242 -7.63 8.54 -6.46
N ASP A 243 -8.83 8.85 -6.95
CA ASP A 243 -10.08 8.96 -6.19
C ASP A 243 -10.69 7.59 -5.82
N THR A 244 -9.89 6.55 -5.85
CA THR A 244 -10.28 5.17 -5.56
C THR A 244 -9.19 4.41 -4.79
N GLY A 245 -9.59 3.34 -4.12
CA GLY A 245 -8.66 2.50 -3.36
C GLY A 245 -8.21 3.12 -2.05
N GLY A 246 -7.13 2.58 -1.49
CA GLY A 246 -6.52 3.05 -0.24
C GLY A 246 -6.10 4.52 -0.21
N PRO A 247 -5.71 5.17 -1.34
CA PRO A 247 -5.44 6.59 -1.37
C PRO A 247 -6.56 7.47 -0.84
N THR A 248 -7.83 7.07 -0.99
CA THR A 248 -9.00 7.82 -0.48
C THR A 248 -9.07 7.90 1.05
N ASP A 249 -8.37 7.02 1.76
CA ASP A 249 -8.27 7.03 3.22
C ASP A 249 -7.05 7.82 3.73
N LEU A 250 -6.14 8.20 2.82
CA LEU A 250 -4.91 8.90 3.17
C LEU A 250 -4.96 10.39 2.80
N ILE A 251 -5.58 10.70 1.67
CA ILE A 251 -5.63 12.05 1.13
C ILE A 251 -6.97 12.69 1.53
N ASP A 252 -6.90 13.78 2.27
CA ASP A 252 -8.03 14.68 2.52
C ASP A 252 -8.08 15.69 1.36
N HIS A 253 -9.05 15.47 0.45
CA HIS A 253 -9.18 16.25 -0.79
C HIS A 253 -9.32 17.75 -0.52
N GLY A 254 -8.46 18.54 -1.15
CA GLY A 254 -8.41 20.00 -0.99
C GLY A 254 -7.69 20.47 0.29
N ARG A 255 -7.21 19.53 1.14
CA ARG A 255 -6.54 19.88 2.39
C ARG A 255 -5.13 19.31 2.50
N THR A 256 -4.92 18.04 2.16
CA THR A 256 -3.60 17.40 2.18
C THR A 256 -3.13 17.00 0.79
N GLY A 257 -3.97 17.18 -0.22
CA GLY A 257 -3.73 16.83 -1.61
C GLY A 257 -5.02 16.82 -2.41
N LEU A 258 -4.98 16.26 -3.61
CA LEU A 258 -6.11 16.15 -4.51
C LEU A 258 -6.38 14.68 -4.88
N LEU A 259 -7.64 14.27 -4.78
CA LEU A 259 -8.16 12.98 -5.27
C LEU A 259 -8.84 13.20 -6.62
N ILE A 260 -8.38 12.51 -7.66
CA ILE A 260 -8.87 12.68 -9.03
C ILE A 260 -8.93 11.35 -9.78
N ASP A 261 -9.62 11.32 -10.91
CA ASP A 261 -9.39 10.26 -11.91
C ASP A 261 -8.03 10.48 -12.59
N THR A 262 -7.02 9.79 -12.12
CA THR A 262 -5.64 9.90 -12.64
C THR A 262 -5.45 9.34 -14.06
N ALA A 263 -6.46 8.67 -14.64
CA ALA A 263 -6.43 8.25 -16.03
C ALA A 263 -6.82 9.37 -17.01
N ASP A 264 -7.44 10.44 -16.52
CA ASP A 264 -7.66 11.64 -17.29
C ASP A 264 -6.39 12.52 -17.24
N SER A 265 -5.64 12.51 -18.33
CA SER A 265 -4.37 13.22 -18.44
C SER A 265 -4.50 14.75 -18.30
N HIS A 266 -5.59 15.33 -18.80
CA HIS A 266 -5.84 16.77 -18.70
C HIS A 266 -6.20 17.16 -17.25
N LEU A 267 -7.03 16.35 -16.60
CA LEU A 267 -7.37 16.55 -15.21
C LEU A 267 -6.13 16.39 -14.31
N LEU A 268 -5.28 15.40 -14.59
CA LEU A 268 -4.03 15.17 -13.89
C LEU A 268 -3.09 16.40 -13.99
N LEU A 269 -2.88 16.90 -15.22
CA LEU A 269 -2.04 18.07 -15.46
C LEU A 269 -2.58 19.31 -14.73
N HIS A 270 -3.87 19.59 -14.91
CA HIS A 270 -4.53 20.74 -14.27
C HIS A 270 -4.45 20.66 -12.74
N SER A 271 -4.69 19.47 -12.16
CA SER A 271 -4.63 19.27 -10.72
C SER A 271 -3.23 19.47 -10.14
N VAL A 272 -2.19 19.04 -10.88
CA VAL A 272 -0.80 19.25 -10.45
C VAL A 272 -0.48 20.75 -10.40
N TYR A 273 -0.82 21.52 -11.44
CA TYR A 273 -0.60 22.97 -11.43
C TYR A 273 -1.44 23.70 -10.38
N ASN A 274 -2.71 23.34 -10.24
CA ASN A 274 -3.57 23.90 -9.19
C ASN A 274 -2.97 23.69 -7.79
N LEU A 275 -2.36 22.55 -7.55
CA LEU A 275 -1.72 22.24 -6.28
C LEU A 275 -0.43 23.03 -6.08
N LEU A 276 0.43 23.06 -7.11
CA LEU A 276 1.74 23.75 -7.06
C LEU A 276 1.62 25.27 -6.94
N GLU A 277 0.55 25.85 -7.50
CA GLU A 277 0.28 27.29 -7.47
C GLU A 277 -0.79 27.70 -6.46
N HIS A 278 -1.18 26.74 -5.59
CA HIS A 278 -2.23 26.99 -4.62
C HIS A 278 -1.81 28.03 -3.56
N PRO A 279 -2.58 29.10 -3.32
CA PRO A 279 -2.21 30.19 -2.42
C PRO A 279 -2.00 29.74 -0.97
N ALA A 280 -2.60 28.62 -0.57
CA ALA A 280 -2.46 28.04 0.77
C ALA A 280 -1.59 26.76 0.76
N LEU A 281 -0.66 26.60 -0.19
CA LEU A 281 0.17 25.40 -0.30
C LEU A 281 0.92 25.09 1.01
N ASP A 282 1.50 26.09 1.66
CA ASP A 282 2.21 25.90 2.93
C ASP A 282 1.29 25.34 4.03
N LEU A 283 0.03 25.78 4.08
CA LEU A 283 -0.97 25.27 5.03
C LEU A 283 -1.36 23.82 4.69
N MET A 284 -1.43 23.49 3.41
CA MET A 284 -1.67 22.11 2.96
C MET A 284 -0.51 21.19 3.33
N GLN A 285 0.74 21.64 3.22
CA GLN A 285 1.93 20.90 3.61
C GLN A 285 1.95 20.61 5.13
N LEU A 286 1.60 21.59 5.94
CA LEU A 286 1.45 21.44 7.39
C LEU A 286 0.30 20.45 7.73
N ALA A 287 -0.82 20.55 7.04
CA ALA A 287 -1.95 19.66 7.21
C ALA A 287 -1.60 18.22 6.78
N ALA A 288 -0.82 18.05 5.71
CA ALA A 288 -0.32 16.75 5.25
C ALA A 288 0.49 16.05 6.36
N ARG A 289 1.49 16.72 6.93
CA ARG A 289 2.26 16.20 8.06
C ARG A 289 1.36 15.83 9.23
N LYS A 290 0.52 16.73 9.65
CA LYS A 290 -0.37 16.55 10.81
C LYS A 290 -1.34 15.37 10.64
N SER A 291 -1.76 15.09 9.41
CA SER A 291 -2.72 14.01 9.11
C SER A 291 -2.21 12.61 9.44
N VAL A 292 -0.89 12.41 9.55
CA VAL A 292 -0.26 11.09 9.77
C VAL A 292 0.52 11.00 11.08
N GLU A 293 0.64 12.06 11.87
CA GLU A 293 1.45 12.08 13.11
C GLU A 293 1.01 11.05 14.15
N HIS A 294 -0.26 10.69 14.17
CA HIS A 294 -0.80 9.66 15.05
C HIS A 294 -0.52 8.23 14.57
N ARG A 295 -0.02 8.04 13.33
CA ARG A 295 0.17 6.71 12.71
C ARG A 295 1.57 6.17 12.92
N THR A 296 2.07 6.20 14.15
CA THR A 296 3.36 5.59 14.49
C THR A 296 3.27 4.06 14.42
N TRP A 297 4.40 3.39 14.18
CA TRP A 297 4.44 1.92 14.21
C TRP A 297 4.07 1.37 15.59
N ASP A 298 4.42 2.07 16.68
CA ASP A 298 4.05 1.65 18.04
C ASP A 298 2.54 1.65 18.23
N TYR A 299 1.86 2.75 17.87
CA TYR A 299 0.39 2.83 17.93
C TYR A 299 -0.29 1.73 17.07
N ILE A 300 0.20 1.51 15.85
CA ILE A 300 -0.36 0.49 14.94
C ILE A 300 -0.11 -0.93 15.47
N ASN A 301 1.05 -1.20 16.07
CA ASN A 301 1.35 -2.50 16.66
C ASN A 301 0.54 -2.77 17.94
N GLU A 302 0.30 -1.75 18.76
CA GLU A 302 -0.58 -1.87 19.92
C GLU A 302 -2.01 -2.24 19.49
N SER A 303 -2.55 -1.58 18.47
CA SER A 303 -3.88 -1.92 17.93
C SER A 303 -3.94 -3.35 17.39
N LEU A 304 -2.84 -3.90 16.84
CA LEU A 304 -2.77 -5.30 16.44
C LEU A 304 -2.88 -6.24 17.63
N ILE A 305 -2.19 -5.92 18.72
CA ILE A 305 -2.26 -6.74 19.94
C ILE A 305 -3.68 -6.71 20.55
N GLU A 306 -4.37 -5.58 20.50
CA GLU A 306 -5.77 -5.48 20.89
C GLU A 306 -6.66 -6.39 20.01
N HIS A 307 -6.49 -6.38 18.72
CA HIS A 307 -7.20 -7.29 17.82
C HIS A 307 -6.93 -8.77 18.12
N TYR A 308 -5.71 -9.13 18.54
CA TYR A 308 -5.43 -10.51 18.96
C TYR A 308 -6.18 -10.87 20.25
N ARG A 309 -6.21 -9.99 21.24
CA ARG A 309 -6.95 -10.21 22.50
C ARG A 309 -8.44 -10.39 22.21
N ASP A 310 -9.04 -9.51 21.41
CA ASP A 310 -10.45 -9.58 21.03
C ASP A 310 -10.81 -10.92 20.38
N VAL A 311 -9.98 -11.40 19.44
CA VAL A 311 -10.28 -12.66 18.75
C VAL A 311 -10.09 -13.88 19.64
N ILE A 312 -9.09 -13.87 20.55
CA ILE A 312 -8.87 -14.93 21.54
C ILE A 312 -10.10 -15.03 22.45
N GLU A 313 -10.58 -13.92 23.00
CA GLU A 313 -11.76 -13.86 23.86
C GLU A 313 -13.04 -14.31 23.14
N SER A 314 -13.22 -13.87 21.89
CA SER A 314 -14.37 -14.25 21.08
C SER A 314 -14.43 -15.75 20.80
N VAL A 315 -13.29 -16.38 20.51
CA VAL A 315 -13.22 -17.83 20.28
C VAL A 315 -13.42 -18.62 21.58
N ALA A 316 -12.84 -18.15 22.70
CA ALA A 316 -13.05 -18.76 24.02
C ALA A 316 -14.52 -18.71 24.44
N SER A 317 -15.20 -17.59 24.24
CA SER A 317 -16.62 -17.42 24.57
C SER A 317 -17.51 -18.36 23.74
N ARG A 318 -17.20 -18.57 22.46
CA ARG A 318 -17.91 -19.54 21.60
C ARG A 318 -17.77 -20.98 22.09
N LYS A 319 -16.60 -21.36 22.65
CA LYS A 319 -16.39 -22.69 23.22
C LYS A 319 -17.31 -22.93 24.44
N ASN A 320 -17.43 -21.93 25.31
CA ASN A 320 -18.25 -22.03 26.52
C ASN A 320 -19.75 -22.09 26.24
N LEU A 321 -20.21 -21.60 25.07
CA LEU A 321 -21.63 -21.67 24.68
C LEU A 321 -22.02 -23.00 24.03
N VAL A 322 -21.06 -23.83 23.61
CA VAL A 322 -21.27 -25.11 22.91
C VAL A 322 -20.98 -26.30 23.84
N ALA A 323 -20.32 -26.06 24.98
CA ALA A 323 -20.10 -27.07 26.03
C ALA A 323 -21.26 -27.10 27.03
#